data_13aec901102aa933824b2f57b87d74f0
#
_entry.id   13aec901102aa933824b2f57b87d74f0
#
_cell.length_a   1.000
_cell.length_b   1.000
_cell.length_c   1.000
_cell.angle_alpha   90.00
_cell.angle_beta   90.00
_cell.angle_gamma   90.00
#
_symmetry.space_group_name_H-M   'P 1'
#
loop_
_entity.id
_entity.type
_entity.pdbx_description
1 polymer ?
#
loop_
_entity_poly.entity_id
_entity_poly.type
_entity_poly.pdbx_seq_one_letter_code
_entity_poly.pdbx_strand_id
1 'polypeptide(L)'
;MDGIPELIADLKDQNVPRYLLSNASVFFAQHLDFYDAVQGFDGIVISGEVQMAKPEPGIYTYLLTKYALRPEECFFIDDLEENIRAARQCGMEGYVFDGDTPRLRKAIFSRLGR
;
A
#
# COMPACT_ATOMS: atom_id res chain seq x y z
N MET A 1 -4.24 -8.21 -11.20
CA MET A 1 -3.69 -9.45 -10.63
C MET A 1 -4.79 -10.21 -9.94
N ASP A 2 -4.79 -11.51 -10.19
CA ASP A 2 -5.86 -12.36 -9.72
C ASP A 2 -5.93 -12.40 -8.20
N GLY A 3 -7.12 -12.18 -7.66
CA GLY A 3 -7.38 -12.26 -6.24
C GLY A 3 -7.10 -11.00 -5.44
N ILE A 4 -6.46 -9.98 -6.02
CA ILE A 4 -6.15 -8.75 -5.28
C ILE A 4 -7.42 -7.95 -4.94
N PRO A 5 -8.36 -7.74 -5.87
CA PRO A 5 -9.61 -7.04 -5.51
C PRO A 5 -10.39 -7.73 -4.40
N GLU A 6 -10.43 -9.06 -4.43
CA GLU A 6 -11.11 -9.85 -3.40
C GLU A 6 -10.41 -9.73 -2.05
N LEU A 7 -9.08 -9.71 -2.05
CA LEU A 7 -8.30 -9.55 -0.84
C LEU A 7 -8.56 -8.18 -0.21
N ILE A 8 -8.58 -7.13 -1.03
CA ILE A 8 -8.85 -5.77 -0.55
C ILE A 8 -10.25 -5.70 0.07
N ALA A 9 -11.25 -6.32 -0.59
CA ALA A 9 -12.62 -6.35 -0.06
C ALA A 9 -12.70 -7.11 1.25
N ASP A 10 -12.00 -8.23 1.36
CA ASP A 10 -11.99 -9.04 2.59
C ASP A 10 -11.35 -8.27 3.75
N LEU A 11 -10.30 -7.51 3.48
CA LEU A 11 -9.67 -6.68 4.51
C LEU A 11 -10.61 -5.58 4.97
N LYS A 12 -11.40 -5.00 4.06
CA LYS A 12 -12.42 -4.02 4.43
C LYS A 12 -13.45 -4.63 5.37
N ASP A 13 -13.91 -5.85 5.05
CA ASP A 13 -14.88 -6.55 5.88
C ASP A 13 -14.34 -6.87 7.28
N GLN A 14 -13.02 -6.98 7.40
CA GLN A 14 -12.34 -7.21 8.68
C GLN A 14 -11.98 -5.91 9.40
N ASN A 15 -12.41 -4.77 8.86
CA ASN A 15 -12.11 -3.43 9.40
C ASN A 15 -10.61 -3.13 9.44
N VAL A 16 -9.85 -3.62 8.46
CA VAL A 16 -8.42 -3.33 8.32
C VAL A 16 -8.25 -2.15 7.38
N PRO A 17 -7.66 -1.04 7.86
CA PRO A 17 -7.42 0.13 6.98
C PRO A 17 -6.46 -0.22 5.84
N ARG A 18 -6.74 0.32 4.66
CA ARG A 18 -5.95 0.06 3.45
C ARG A 18 -5.59 1.37 2.80
N TYR A 19 -4.33 1.49 2.41
CA TYR A 19 -3.80 2.70 1.78
C TYR A 19 -3.05 2.32 0.52
N LEU A 20 -3.08 3.20 -0.48
CA LEU A 20 -2.35 3.01 -1.73
C LEU A 20 -1.24 4.06 -1.83
N LEU A 21 -0.03 3.60 -2.09
CA LEU A 21 1.12 4.45 -2.38
C LEU A 21 1.60 4.11 -3.78
N SER A 22 1.43 5.04 -4.72
CA SER A 22 1.66 4.76 -6.14
C SER A 22 2.65 5.74 -6.77
N ASN A 23 3.54 5.21 -7.60
CA ASN A 23 4.43 6.02 -8.44
C ASN A 23 3.73 6.34 -9.77
N ALA A 24 2.63 7.10 -9.70
CA ALA A 24 1.87 7.50 -10.87
C ALA A 24 1.94 9.01 -11.07
N SER A 25 1.75 9.46 -12.29
CA SER A 25 1.75 10.90 -12.59
C SER A 25 0.44 11.55 -12.16
N VAL A 26 0.47 12.89 -11.99
CA VAL A 26 -0.74 13.67 -11.70
C VAL A 26 -1.77 13.49 -12.81
N PHE A 27 -1.32 13.47 -14.08
CA PHE A 27 -2.21 13.25 -15.21
C PHE A 27 -2.95 11.91 -15.09
N PHE A 28 -2.21 10.86 -14.75
CA PHE A 28 -2.79 9.54 -14.55
C PHE A 28 -3.80 9.57 -13.40
N ALA A 29 -3.45 10.24 -12.30
CA ALA A 29 -4.33 10.36 -11.13
C ALA A 29 -5.65 11.06 -11.47
N GLN A 30 -5.60 12.07 -12.34
CA GLN A 30 -6.79 12.85 -12.71
C GLN A 30 -7.71 12.12 -13.67
N HIS A 31 -7.20 11.17 -14.44
CA HIS A 31 -7.94 10.49 -15.48
C HIS A 31 -8.28 9.05 -15.13
N LEU A 32 -8.35 8.76 -13.84
CA LEU A 32 -8.48 7.38 -13.44
C LEU A 32 -9.90 6.87 -13.33
N ASP A 33 -10.29 6.08 -14.32
CA ASP A 33 -11.23 4.99 -14.11
C ASP A 33 -10.69 4.00 -13.09
N PHE A 34 -9.46 4.14 -12.79
CA PHE A 34 -8.78 3.46 -11.74
C PHE A 34 -9.33 3.82 -10.36
N TYR A 35 -10.06 4.91 -10.23
CA TYR A 35 -10.80 5.17 -9.01
C TYR A 35 -11.75 4.03 -8.68
N ASP A 36 -12.35 3.43 -9.69
CA ASP A 36 -13.21 2.26 -9.45
C ASP A 36 -12.40 1.09 -8.88
N ALA A 37 -11.18 0.91 -9.38
CA ALA A 37 -10.32 -0.16 -8.92
C ALA A 37 -9.75 0.08 -7.51
N VAL A 38 -9.67 1.35 -7.08
CA VAL A 38 -9.06 1.70 -5.79
C VAL A 38 -10.05 2.24 -4.77
N GLN A 39 -11.35 2.17 -5.06
CA GLN A 39 -12.40 2.67 -4.16
C GLN A 39 -12.40 2.01 -2.79
N GLY A 40 -11.75 0.89 -2.62
CA GLY A 40 -11.68 0.22 -1.34
C GLY A 40 -10.65 0.78 -0.38
N PHE A 41 -9.85 1.76 -0.81
CA PHE A 41 -8.76 2.28 0.01
C PHE A 41 -9.21 3.43 0.90
N ASP A 42 -8.66 3.48 2.11
CA ASP A 42 -8.94 4.55 3.07
C ASP A 42 -8.13 5.81 2.77
N GLY A 43 -7.06 5.67 1.99
CA GLY A 43 -6.27 6.80 1.56
C GLY A 43 -5.39 6.45 0.39
N ILE A 44 -5.02 7.46 -0.39
CA ILE A 44 -4.21 7.29 -1.60
C ILE A 44 -3.16 8.39 -1.63
N VAL A 45 -1.89 8.01 -1.83
CA VAL A 45 -0.80 8.95 -2.06
C VAL A 45 -0.18 8.63 -3.42
N ILE A 46 -0.12 9.63 -4.28
CA ILE A 46 0.38 9.49 -5.65
C ILE A 46 1.59 10.38 -5.82
N SER A 47 2.71 9.82 -6.31
CA SER A 47 3.99 10.50 -6.39
C SER A 47 3.92 11.81 -7.17
N GLY A 48 3.16 11.85 -8.26
CA GLY A 48 3.04 13.07 -9.06
C GLY A 48 2.37 14.22 -8.32
N GLU A 49 1.52 13.93 -7.34
CA GLU A 49 0.83 14.95 -6.56
C GLU A 49 1.69 15.50 -5.43
N VAL A 50 2.58 14.67 -4.87
CA VAL A 50 3.41 15.08 -3.72
C VAL A 50 4.85 15.37 -4.11
N GLN A 51 5.20 15.22 -5.39
CA GLN A 51 6.54 15.45 -5.93
C GLN A 51 7.62 14.63 -5.24
N MET A 52 7.26 13.44 -4.81
CA MET A 52 8.15 12.44 -4.22
C MET A 52 7.76 11.10 -4.78
N ALA A 53 8.69 10.14 -4.81
CA ALA A 53 8.43 8.82 -5.35
C ALA A 53 9.09 7.74 -4.49
N LYS A 54 8.52 6.52 -4.54
CA LYS A 54 9.20 5.36 -3.96
C LYS A 54 10.50 5.12 -4.74
N PRO A 55 11.62 4.79 -4.14
CA PRO A 55 11.83 4.47 -2.71
C PRO A 55 12.32 5.64 -1.87
N GLU A 56 12.05 6.88 -2.24
CA GLU A 56 12.46 8.04 -1.45
C GLU A 56 11.79 8.00 -0.08
N PRO A 57 12.55 8.16 1.02
CA PRO A 57 11.97 8.10 2.38
C PRO A 57 10.84 9.10 2.60
N GLY A 58 10.92 10.26 1.96
CA GLY A 58 9.93 11.32 2.15
C GLY A 58 8.50 10.92 1.81
N ILE A 59 8.29 10.08 0.78
CA ILE A 59 6.94 9.69 0.40
C ILE A 59 6.30 8.76 1.44
N TYR A 60 7.10 7.90 2.09
CA TYR A 60 6.60 7.03 3.16
C TYR A 60 6.24 7.87 4.39
N THR A 61 7.10 8.79 4.75
CA THR A 61 6.84 9.71 5.87
C THR A 61 5.60 10.56 5.61
N TYR A 62 5.43 11.02 4.37
CA TYR A 62 4.25 11.78 3.98
C TYR A 62 2.97 10.96 4.21
N LEU A 63 2.96 9.72 3.75
CA LEU A 63 1.81 8.82 3.94
C LEU A 63 1.51 8.63 5.42
N LEU A 64 2.53 8.31 6.21
CA LEU A 64 2.35 8.05 7.64
C LEU A 64 1.81 9.27 8.37
N THR A 65 2.32 10.44 8.03
CA THR A 65 1.92 11.70 8.67
C THR A 65 0.50 12.10 8.26
N LYS A 66 0.20 12.00 6.96
CA LYS A 66 -1.11 12.41 6.44
C LYS A 66 -2.25 11.64 7.06
N TYR A 67 -2.07 10.34 7.28
CA TYR A 67 -3.11 9.48 7.80
C TYR A 67 -2.90 9.09 9.26
N ALA A 68 -1.95 9.73 9.93
CA ALA A 68 -1.66 9.49 11.35
C ALA A 68 -1.40 8.01 11.64
N LEU A 69 -0.59 7.37 10.80
CA LEU A 69 -0.26 5.97 10.91
C LEU A 69 1.02 5.77 11.71
N ARG A 70 1.06 4.72 12.49
CA ARG A 70 2.27 4.31 13.23
C ARG A 70 3.01 3.28 12.38
N PRO A 71 4.28 3.52 12.02
CA PRO A 71 4.98 2.62 11.10
C PRO A 71 5.04 1.18 11.60
N GLU A 72 5.20 0.96 12.90
CA GLU A 72 5.26 -0.38 13.47
C GLU A 72 3.95 -1.15 13.33
N GLU A 73 2.84 -0.47 13.02
CA GLU A 73 1.55 -1.09 12.79
C GLU A 73 1.23 -1.25 11.29
N CYS A 74 2.14 -0.84 10.42
CA CYS A 74 1.94 -0.87 8.98
C CYS A 74 2.60 -2.07 8.33
N PHE A 75 1.90 -2.67 7.37
CA PHE A 75 2.41 -3.77 6.56
C PHE A 75 2.45 -3.29 5.12
N PHE A 76 3.65 -3.05 4.61
CA PHE A 76 3.85 -2.49 3.27
C PHE A 76 4.08 -3.61 2.25
N ILE A 77 3.30 -3.60 1.19
CA ILE A 77 3.34 -4.62 0.15
C ILE A 77 3.69 -3.97 -1.17
N ASP A 78 4.72 -4.45 -1.83
CA ASP A 78 5.17 -3.94 -3.13
C ASP A 78 5.91 -5.07 -3.83
N ASP A 79 6.01 -5.00 -5.16
CA ASP A 79 6.72 -6.01 -5.96
C ASP A 79 8.20 -5.71 -6.11
N LEU A 80 8.65 -4.51 -5.74
CA LEU A 80 10.05 -4.11 -5.84
C LEU A 80 10.73 -4.16 -4.47
N GLU A 81 11.81 -4.93 -4.38
CA GLU A 81 12.54 -5.07 -3.14
C GLU A 81 13.08 -3.75 -2.62
N GLU A 82 13.52 -2.86 -3.51
CA GLU A 82 14.05 -1.55 -3.11
C GLU A 82 12.98 -0.73 -2.39
N ASN A 83 11.73 -0.82 -2.82
CA ASN A 83 10.62 -0.12 -2.17
C ASN A 83 10.32 -0.69 -0.78
N ILE A 84 10.40 -2.01 -0.68
CA ILE A 84 10.21 -2.71 0.61
C ILE A 84 11.32 -2.34 1.58
N ARG A 85 12.56 -2.28 1.09
CA ARG A 85 13.72 -1.95 1.92
C ARG A 85 13.57 -0.54 2.50
N ALA A 86 13.11 0.40 1.67
CA ALA A 86 12.89 1.77 2.11
C ALA A 86 11.78 1.85 3.17
N ALA A 87 10.70 1.09 2.99
CA ALA A 87 9.61 1.02 3.97
C ALA A 87 10.11 0.49 5.32
N ARG A 88 10.95 -0.54 5.28
CA ARG A 88 11.55 -1.10 6.51
C ARG A 88 12.41 -0.09 7.23
N GLN A 89 13.14 0.74 6.49
CA GLN A 89 13.96 1.79 7.08
C GLN A 89 13.11 2.85 7.77
N CYS A 90 11.85 2.99 7.37
CA CYS A 90 10.91 3.88 8.02
C CYS A 90 10.19 3.25 9.21
N GLY A 91 10.49 2.01 9.52
CA GLY A 91 9.92 1.30 10.66
C GLY A 91 8.71 0.42 10.33
N MET A 92 8.35 0.32 9.06
CA MET A 92 7.24 -0.56 8.65
C MET A 92 7.72 -1.99 8.43
N GLU A 93 6.79 -2.94 8.55
CA GLU A 93 7.03 -4.30 8.10
C GLU A 93 6.76 -4.36 6.59
N GLY A 94 7.57 -5.09 5.86
CA GLY A 94 7.47 -5.13 4.41
C GLY A 94 7.36 -6.54 3.85
N TYR A 95 6.69 -6.66 2.70
CA TYR A 95 6.49 -7.94 2.01
C TYR A 95 6.70 -7.72 0.51
N VAL A 96 7.64 -8.47 -0.08
CA VAL A 96 7.87 -8.42 -1.53
C VAL A 96 6.86 -9.35 -2.20
N PHE A 97 5.93 -8.76 -2.96
CA PHE A 97 4.88 -9.51 -3.62
C PHE A 97 5.41 -10.13 -4.92
N ASP A 98 5.26 -11.44 -5.05
CA ASP A 98 5.74 -12.21 -6.20
C ASP A 98 4.62 -12.67 -7.13
N GLY A 99 3.42 -12.16 -6.95
CA GLY A 99 2.26 -12.56 -7.73
C GLY A 99 1.42 -13.66 -7.10
N ASP A 100 1.90 -14.25 -6.01
CA ASP A 100 1.18 -15.32 -5.30
C ASP A 100 0.22 -14.72 -4.28
N THR A 101 -1.00 -14.44 -4.73
CA THR A 101 -2.01 -13.81 -3.89
C THR A 101 -2.43 -14.67 -2.69
N PRO A 102 -2.62 -15.99 -2.81
CA PRO A 102 -2.90 -16.82 -1.63
C PRO A 102 -1.82 -16.73 -0.56
N ARG A 103 -0.54 -16.71 -0.96
CA ARG A 103 0.57 -16.56 -0.02
C ARG A 103 0.52 -15.19 0.66
N LEU A 104 0.25 -14.14 -0.11
CA LEU A 104 0.12 -12.79 0.43
C LEU A 104 -1.02 -12.72 1.44
N ARG A 105 -2.17 -13.27 1.10
CA ARG A 105 -3.33 -13.32 1.99
C ARG A 105 -2.97 -14.00 3.31
N LYS A 106 -2.29 -15.13 3.25
CA LYS A 106 -1.87 -15.86 4.44
C LYS A 106 -0.93 -15.01 5.30
N ALA A 107 0.02 -14.32 4.68
CA ALA A 107 0.97 -13.47 5.40
C ALA A 107 0.24 -12.33 6.12
N ILE A 108 -0.71 -11.68 5.46
CA ILE A 108 -1.46 -10.57 6.04
C ILE A 108 -2.30 -11.05 7.24
N PHE A 109 -3.08 -12.11 7.05
CA PHE A 109 -3.98 -12.57 8.12
C PHE A 109 -3.22 -13.19 9.28
N SER A 110 -2.07 -13.82 9.02
CA SER A 110 -1.19 -14.30 10.08
C SER A 110 -0.69 -13.15 10.95
N ARG A 111 -0.28 -12.05 10.31
CA ARG A 111 0.18 -10.86 11.04
C ARG A 111 -0.95 -10.24 11.87
N LEU A 112 -2.18 -10.29 11.37
CA LEU A 112 -3.34 -9.76 12.09
C LEU A 112 -3.83 -10.69 13.21
N GLY A 113 -3.26 -11.89 13.31
CA GLY A 113 -3.71 -12.87 14.30
C GLY A 113 -5.03 -13.54 13.95
N ARG A 114 -5.31 -13.66 12.65
CA ARG A 114 -6.61 -14.20 12.18
C ARG A 114 -6.46 -15.38 11.22
#